data_bb74d58e861e3c39885063891df883db
#
_entry.id   bb74d58e861e3c39885063891df883db
#
_cell.length_a   1.000
_cell.length_b   1.000
_cell.length_c   1.000
_cell.angle_alpha   90.00
_cell.angle_beta   90.00
_cell.angle_gamma   90.00
#
_symmetry.space_group_name_H-M   'P 1'
#
loop_
_entity.id
_entity.type
_entity.pdbx_description
1 polymer ?
#
loop_
_entity_poly.entity_id
_entity_poly.type
_entity_poly.pdbx_seq_one_letter_code
_entity_poly.pdbx_strand_id
1 'polypeptide(L)'
;MAAVTQRVSNYLSGVSKQPDSKKLPGQVRECINGLADVTLGMTKRPGFKFISKLKNNGTDFSGTQLDNAKWFYINRDTTTRYIGCITPYANSTNGSIFIWNADTGVQCTVTNGGAHTYLTGVKTNYDVLTVQETTIICNEAVTVAKQADTTDFVAQSLSLIHI
;
A
#
# COMPACT_ATOMS: atom_id res chain seq x y z
N MET A 1 28.06 -16.12 -48.40
CA MET A 1 27.88 -15.12 -47.33
C MET A 1 28.49 -15.71 -46.06
N ALA A 2 29.39 -14.98 -45.42
CA ALA A 2 29.93 -15.40 -44.14
C ALA A 2 28.89 -15.22 -43.05
N ALA A 3 28.63 -16.25 -42.24
CA ALA A 3 27.73 -16.17 -41.09
C ALA A 3 28.39 -15.28 -40.03
N VAL A 4 27.69 -14.20 -39.65
CA VAL A 4 28.09 -13.36 -38.53
C VAL A 4 27.51 -13.95 -37.27
N THR A 5 28.37 -14.49 -36.41
CA THR A 5 27.96 -15.06 -35.12
C THR A 5 28.29 -14.05 -34.01
N GLN A 6 27.28 -13.56 -33.32
CA GLN A 6 27.45 -12.74 -32.12
C GLN A 6 27.20 -13.61 -30.89
N ARG A 7 28.20 -13.71 -30.01
CA ARG A 7 28.10 -14.41 -28.75
C ARG A 7 27.73 -13.43 -27.64
N VAL A 8 26.57 -13.59 -27.03
CA VAL A 8 26.15 -12.85 -25.82
C VAL A 8 26.38 -13.76 -24.62
N SER A 9 27.27 -13.37 -23.72
CA SER A 9 27.68 -14.20 -22.57
C SER A 9 26.64 -14.26 -21.46
N ASN A 10 25.87 -13.19 -21.27
CA ASN A 10 24.80 -13.13 -20.27
C ASN A 10 23.82 -11.99 -20.62
N TYR A 11 22.71 -11.91 -19.89
CA TYR A 11 21.69 -10.87 -20.02
C TYR A 11 21.49 -10.09 -18.71
N LEU A 12 22.59 -9.85 -17.98
CA LEU A 12 22.56 -9.27 -16.63
C LEU A 12 22.80 -7.76 -16.62
N SER A 13 23.07 -7.15 -17.78
CA SER A 13 23.38 -5.71 -17.88
C SER A 13 22.15 -4.80 -17.84
N GLY A 14 20.98 -5.34 -17.49
CA GLY A 14 19.74 -4.59 -17.29
C GLY A 14 18.96 -4.33 -18.57
N VAL A 15 17.91 -3.52 -18.43
CA VAL A 15 16.99 -3.14 -19.52
C VAL A 15 17.41 -1.79 -20.09
N SER A 16 17.57 -1.70 -21.40
CA SER A 16 17.89 -0.45 -22.10
C SER A 16 16.89 -0.17 -23.21
N LYS A 17 16.34 1.04 -23.24
CA LYS A 17 15.48 1.57 -24.28
C LYS A 17 16.26 2.19 -25.47
N GLN A 18 17.58 2.20 -25.39
CA GLN A 18 18.43 2.73 -26.47
C GLN A 18 18.27 1.92 -27.76
N PRO A 19 18.57 2.51 -28.92
CA PRO A 19 18.69 1.78 -30.19
C PRO A 19 19.66 0.61 -30.07
N ASP A 20 19.42 -0.47 -30.79
CA ASP A 20 20.21 -1.72 -30.67
C ASP A 20 21.70 -1.51 -30.97
N SER A 21 22.04 -0.55 -31.84
CA SER A 21 23.40 -0.16 -32.17
C SER A 21 24.17 0.51 -31.00
N LYS A 22 23.47 1.00 -29.99
CA LYS A 22 24.05 1.66 -28.81
C LYS A 22 23.93 0.86 -27.53
N LYS A 23 23.28 -0.31 -27.58
CA LYS A 23 23.18 -1.19 -26.42
C LYS A 23 24.50 -1.84 -26.09
N LEU A 24 24.80 -1.91 -24.80
CA LEU A 24 25.94 -2.68 -24.31
C LEU A 24 25.64 -4.19 -24.38
N PRO A 25 26.65 -5.04 -24.55
CA PRO A 25 26.48 -6.48 -24.49
C PRO A 25 25.82 -6.91 -23.18
N GLY A 26 24.84 -7.80 -23.27
CA GLY A 26 24.07 -8.28 -22.12
C GLY A 26 22.90 -7.40 -21.69
N GLN A 27 22.67 -6.26 -22.34
CA GLN A 27 21.44 -5.50 -22.14
C GLN A 27 20.27 -6.08 -22.94
N VAL A 28 19.09 -6.09 -22.32
CA VAL A 28 17.85 -6.52 -22.97
C VAL A 28 16.94 -5.32 -23.26
N ARG A 29 16.08 -5.42 -24.26
CA ARG A 29 15.12 -4.37 -24.61
C ARG A 29 13.97 -4.32 -23.62
N GLU A 30 13.55 -5.49 -23.15
CA GLU A 30 12.43 -5.68 -22.25
C GLU A 30 12.65 -6.94 -21.42
N CYS A 31 12.21 -6.91 -20.17
CA CYS A 31 12.24 -8.06 -19.28
C CYS A 31 10.91 -8.16 -18.53
N ILE A 32 10.07 -9.11 -18.94
CA ILE A 32 8.77 -9.35 -18.32
C ILE A 32 8.86 -10.64 -17.51
N ASN A 33 8.52 -10.56 -16.21
CA ASN A 33 8.58 -11.70 -15.28
C ASN A 33 9.96 -12.38 -15.19
N GLY A 34 11.02 -11.70 -15.60
CA GLY A 34 12.40 -12.12 -15.43
C GLY A 34 13.07 -11.41 -14.27
N LEU A 35 14.00 -12.08 -13.64
CA LEU A 35 14.89 -11.54 -12.61
C LEU A 35 16.33 -11.81 -13.04
N ALA A 36 17.14 -10.75 -13.16
CA ALA A 36 18.55 -10.86 -13.42
C ALA A 36 19.27 -11.12 -12.08
N ASP A 37 19.89 -12.28 -11.95
CA ASP A 37 20.66 -12.69 -10.79
C ASP A 37 22.11 -12.93 -11.17
N VAL A 38 23.03 -12.39 -10.39
CA VAL A 38 24.47 -12.47 -10.70
C VAL A 38 24.99 -13.91 -10.64
N THR A 39 24.37 -14.73 -9.80
CA THR A 39 24.77 -16.13 -9.57
C THR A 39 24.08 -17.09 -10.53
N LEU A 40 22.77 -16.89 -10.71
CA LEU A 40 21.90 -17.82 -11.44
C LEU A 40 21.65 -17.40 -12.90
N GLY A 41 22.05 -16.18 -13.27
CA GLY A 41 21.76 -15.62 -14.58
C GLY A 41 20.34 -15.03 -14.64
N MET A 42 19.71 -15.12 -15.81
CA MET A 42 18.33 -14.67 -16.00
C MET A 42 17.37 -15.78 -15.55
N THR A 43 16.64 -15.54 -14.49
CA THR A 43 15.68 -16.47 -13.91
C THR A 43 14.25 -15.97 -14.00
N LYS A 44 13.29 -16.85 -13.82
CA LYS A 44 11.88 -16.48 -13.69
C LYS A 44 11.67 -15.77 -12.36
N ARG A 45 10.92 -14.67 -12.38
CA ARG A 45 10.47 -14.00 -11.16
C ARG A 45 9.76 -14.99 -10.23
N PRO A 46 10.07 -15.01 -8.92
CA PRO A 46 9.33 -15.84 -7.97
C PRO A 46 7.85 -15.46 -7.94
N GLY A 47 7.00 -16.44 -7.67
CA GLY A 47 5.56 -16.24 -7.50
C GLY A 47 5.23 -15.44 -6.24
N PHE A 48 3.98 -15.01 -6.15
CA PHE A 48 3.46 -14.41 -4.92
C PHE A 48 3.20 -15.50 -3.88
N LYS A 49 3.53 -15.21 -2.64
CA LYS A 49 3.15 -16.04 -1.49
C LYS A 49 1.83 -15.52 -0.95
N PHE A 50 0.82 -16.39 -0.86
CA PHE A 50 -0.40 -16.07 -0.14
C PHE A 50 -0.11 -15.99 1.36
N ILE A 51 -0.47 -14.89 2.02
CA ILE A 51 -0.29 -14.69 3.45
C ILE A 51 -1.58 -15.01 4.17
N SER A 52 -2.63 -14.24 3.90
CA SER A 52 -3.92 -14.39 4.56
C SER A 52 -5.05 -13.74 3.76
N LYS A 53 -6.28 -14.16 4.02
CA LYS A 53 -7.49 -13.42 3.63
C LYS A 53 -7.81 -12.42 4.73
N LEU A 54 -7.92 -11.14 4.39
CA LEU A 54 -8.24 -10.09 5.35
C LEU A 54 -9.68 -10.26 5.84
N LYS A 55 -9.85 -10.21 7.15
CA LYS A 55 -11.12 -10.43 7.83
C LYS A 55 -11.39 -9.32 8.84
N ASN A 56 -12.65 -9.14 9.21
CA ASN A 56 -13.08 -8.31 10.32
C ASN A 56 -13.41 -9.19 11.52
N ASN A 57 -12.56 -9.20 12.54
CA ASN A 57 -12.69 -10.03 13.75
C ASN A 57 -13.04 -11.50 13.41
N GLY A 58 -12.29 -12.09 12.47
CA GLY A 58 -12.50 -13.47 12.05
C GLY A 58 -13.61 -13.68 11.03
N THR A 59 -14.45 -12.69 10.75
CA THR A 59 -15.55 -12.76 9.78
C THR A 59 -15.12 -12.19 8.43
N ASP A 60 -15.51 -12.84 7.36
CA ASP A 60 -15.26 -12.35 6.00
C ASP A 60 -16.06 -11.06 5.75
N PHE A 61 -15.45 -10.12 5.03
CA PHE A 61 -16.18 -8.98 4.51
C PHE A 61 -17.21 -9.44 3.50
N SER A 62 -18.44 -8.96 3.60
CA SER A 62 -19.49 -9.29 2.68
C SER A 62 -19.56 -8.32 1.50
N GLY A 63 -19.83 -8.85 0.31
CA GLY A 63 -20.20 -8.11 -0.89
C GLY A 63 -19.34 -6.87 -1.15
N THR A 64 -20.00 -5.71 -1.12
CA THR A 64 -19.46 -4.41 -1.54
C THR A 64 -18.77 -3.62 -0.42
N GLN A 65 -18.57 -4.19 0.75
CA GLN A 65 -18.05 -3.47 1.93
C GLN A 65 -16.66 -2.84 1.70
N LEU A 66 -15.85 -3.44 0.85
CA LEU A 66 -14.52 -2.97 0.53
C LEU A 66 -14.42 -2.22 -0.81
N ASP A 67 -15.49 -2.14 -1.60
CA ASP A 67 -15.45 -1.54 -2.95
C ASP A 67 -15.08 -0.05 -2.92
N ASN A 68 -15.51 0.65 -1.91
CA ASN A 68 -15.20 2.06 -1.67
C ASN A 68 -14.14 2.29 -0.59
N ALA A 69 -13.37 1.27 -0.25
CA ALA A 69 -12.33 1.41 0.74
C ALA A 69 -11.10 2.15 0.18
N LYS A 70 -10.58 3.09 0.94
CA LYS A 70 -9.25 3.69 0.71
C LYS A 70 -8.23 2.79 1.39
N TRP A 71 -7.36 2.18 0.60
CA TRP A 71 -6.26 1.37 1.09
C TRP A 71 -5.00 2.20 1.29
N PHE A 72 -4.26 1.90 2.35
CA PHE A 72 -2.98 2.51 2.63
C PHE A 72 -2.01 1.50 3.25
N TYR A 73 -0.74 1.80 3.19
CA TYR A 73 0.32 0.95 3.67
C TYR A 73 1.18 1.69 4.69
N ILE A 74 1.43 1.05 5.82
CA ILE A 74 2.28 1.56 6.89
C ILE A 74 3.54 0.71 6.92
N ASN A 75 4.67 1.34 6.64
CA ASN A 75 5.97 0.68 6.63
C ASN A 75 6.91 1.43 7.56
N ARG A 76 7.02 0.96 8.81
CA ARG A 76 7.93 1.55 9.80
C ARG A 76 9.36 1.05 9.62
N ASP A 77 9.50 -0.26 9.47
CA ASP A 77 10.78 -0.95 9.34
C ASP A 77 10.59 -2.29 8.61
N THR A 78 11.65 -3.09 8.51
CA THR A 78 11.64 -4.38 7.82
C THR A 78 10.72 -5.43 8.46
N THR A 79 10.34 -5.25 9.71
CA THR A 79 9.55 -6.21 10.50
C THR A 79 8.18 -5.68 10.91
N THR A 80 8.00 -4.35 10.89
CA THR A 80 6.78 -3.68 11.36
C THR A 80 6.06 -3.04 10.19
N ARG A 81 5.21 -3.84 9.54
CA ARG A 81 4.49 -3.46 8.33
C ARG A 81 3.01 -3.76 8.48
N TYR A 82 2.16 -2.81 8.08
CA TYR A 82 0.71 -2.96 8.18
C TYR A 82 0.02 -2.55 6.89
N ILE A 83 -1.13 -3.14 6.64
CA ILE A 83 -2.07 -2.73 5.60
C ILE A 83 -3.30 -2.20 6.31
N GLY A 84 -3.69 -0.97 5.99
CA GLY A 84 -4.89 -0.35 6.49
C GLY A 84 -5.91 -0.10 5.40
N CYS A 85 -7.17 -0.05 5.77
CA CYS A 85 -8.22 0.47 4.91
C CYS A 85 -9.21 1.33 5.70
N ILE A 86 -9.71 2.36 5.03
CA ILE A 86 -10.82 3.19 5.47
C ILE A 86 -12.00 2.85 4.57
N THR A 87 -13.11 2.46 5.16
CA THR A 87 -14.32 2.07 4.41
C THR A 87 -15.54 2.72 5.03
N PRO A 88 -16.56 3.12 4.24
CA PRO A 88 -17.83 3.64 4.75
C PRO A 88 -18.70 2.57 5.44
N TYR A 89 -18.09 1.49 5.88
CA TYR A 89 -18.76 0.40 6.57
C TYR A 89 -19.28 0.85 7.93
N ALA A 90 -20.57 1.17 7.98
CA ALA A 90 -21.21 1.85 9.10
C ALA A 90 -21.52 0.97 10.32
N ASN A 91 -21.14 -0.30 10.34
CA ASN A 91 -21.70 -1.25 11.29
C ASN A 91 -20.68 -1.97 12.18
N SER A 92 -19.54 -1.38 12.43
CA SER A 92 -18.59 -1.99 13.36
C SER A 92 -18.36 -1.11 14.58
N THR A 93 -18.24 -1.76 15.71
CA THR A 93 -17.80 -1.17 16.99
C THR A 93 -16.41 -0.50 16.85
N ASN A 94 -15.67 -0.84 15.79
CA ASN A 94 -14.32 -0.39 15.51
C ASN A 94 -14.24 0.75 14.47
N GLY A 95 -15.38 1.33 14.11
CA GLY A 95 -15.42 2.39 13.12
C GLY A 95 -15.17 1.92 11.69
N SER A 96 -14.84 2.87 10.84
CA SER A 96 -14.62 2.66 9.41
C SER A 96 -13.18 2.37 9.05
N ILE A 97 -12.32 2.07 10.01
CA ILE A 97 -10.90 1.82 9.80
C ILE A 97 -10.51 0.42 10.28
N PHE A 98 -9.77 -0.28 9.45
CA PHE A 98 -9.24 -1.60 9.73
C PHE A 98 -7.75 -1.64 9.44
N ILE A 99 -6.98 -2.31 10.28
CA ILE A 99 -5.53 -2.45 10.14
C ILE A 99 -5.17 -3.91 10.37
N TRP A 100 -4.30 -4.44 9.50
CA TRP A 100 -3.76 -5.81 9.61
C TRP A 100 -2.24 -5.78 9.51
N ASN A 101 -1.61 -6.65 10.24
CA ASN A 101 -0.19 -6.91 10.06
C ASN A 101 0.05 -7.50 8.66
N ALA A 102 0.95 -6.90 7.89
CA ALA A 102 1.18 -7.26 6.49
C ALA A 102 1.88 -8.62 6.33
N ASP A 103 2.61 -9.07 7.37
CA ASP A 103 3.37 -10.31 7.32
C ASP A 103 2.56 -11.52 7.79
N THR A 104 1.62 -11.31 8.70
CA THR A 104 0.82 -12.40 9.31
C THR A 104 -0.64 -12.37 8.88
N GLY A 105 -1.15 -11.23 8.42
CA GLY A 105 -2.56 -11.02 8.13
C GLY A 105 -3.45 -10.90 9.37
N VAL A 106 -2.86 -10.85 10.56
CA VAL A 106 -3.62 -10.69 11.81
C VAL A 106 -4.13 -9.27 11.93
N GLN A 107 -5.41 -9.13 12.26
CA GLN A 107 -6.04 -7.82 12.47
C GLN A 107 -5.55 -7.20 13.77
N CYS A 108 -5.23 -5.92 13.69
CA CYS A 108 -4.88 -5.10 14.84
C CYS A 108 -6.13 -4.49 15.47
N THR A 109 -6.14 -4.35 16.79
CA THR A 109 -7.19 -3.62 17.48
C THR A 109 -7.00 -2.12 17.23
N VAL A 110 -8.03 -1.48 16.71
CA VAL A 110 -8.07 -0.03 16.51
C VAL A 110 -8.99 0.56 17.58
N THR A 111 -8.40 1.38 18.45
CA THR A 111 -9.19 2.15 19.42
C THR A 111 -9.52 3.50 18.79
N ASN A 112 -10.79 3.73 18.58
CA ASN A 112 -11.29 4.86 17.83
C ASN A 112 -12.00 5.82 18.80
N GLY A 113 -11.40 6.94 19.09
CA GLY A 113 -11.85 7.94 20.06
C GLY A 113 -13.07 8.77 19.59
N GLY A 114 -13.98 8.20 18.79
CA GLY A 114 -15.20 8.89 18.34
C GLY A 114 -15.09 9.52 16.95
N ALA A 115 -14.04 9.26 16.19
CA ALA A 115 -13.82 9.80 14.83
C ALA A 115 -14.65 9.10 13.73
N HIS A 116 -15.67 8.34 14.09
CA HIS A 116 -16.45 7.55 13.12
C HIS A 116 -17.09 8.38 12.02
N THR A 117 -17.63 9.52 12.35
CA THR A 117 -18.29 10.42 11.37
C THR A 117 -17.28 11.02 10.39
N TYR A 118 -16.05 11.24 10.82
CA TYR A 118 -14.97 11.72 9.95
C TYR A 118 -14.55 10.68 8.90
N LEU A 119 -14.73 9.40 9.19
CA LEU A 119 -14.28 8.28 8.37
C LEU A 119 -15.41 7.64 7.53
N THR A 120 -16.54 8.32 7.35
CA THR A 120 -17.69 7.80 6.59
C THR A 120 -17.70 8.13 5.10
N GLY A 121 -16.68 8.84 4.61
CA GLY A 121 -16.55 9.23 3.21
C GLY A 121 -16.20 8.09 2.27
N VAL A 122 -16.26 8.37 0.99
CA VAL A 122 -15.80 7.44 -0.07
C VAL A 122 -14.28 7.53 -0.24
N LYS A 123 -13.68 6.53 -0.85
CA LYS A 123 -12.21 6.40 -1.01
C LYS A 123 -11.51 7.61 -1.63
N THR A 124 -12.21 8.37 -2.48
CA THR A 124 -11.67 9.56 -3.14
C THR A 124 -11.54 10.76 -2.22
N ASN A 125 -12.21 10.74 -1.07
CA ASN A 125 -12.21 11.85 -0.12
C ASN A 125 -11.02 11.81 0.85
N TYR A 126 -10.23 10.74 0.82
CA TYR A 126 -9.16 10.58 1.78
C TYR A 126 -7.79 10.70 1.16
N ASP A 127 -6.95 11.50 1.80
CA ASP A 127 -5.50 11.45 1.66
C ASP A 127 -4.88 10.88 2.92
N VAL A 128 -3.91 9.99 2.73
CA VAL A 128 -3.24 9.28 3.83
C VAL A 128 -1.74 9.43 3.69
N LEU A 129 -1.11 9.94 4.74
CA LEU A 129 0.34 10.07 4.84
C LEU A 129 0.84 9.42 6.11
N THR A 130 1.80 8.53 5.98
CA THR A 130 2.47 7.91 7.13
C THR A 130 3.87 8.49 7.28
N VAL A 131 4.16 9.01 8.46
CA VAL A 131 5.48 9.53 8.84
C VAL A 131 5.90 8.84 10.14
N GLN A 132 6.92 8.02 10.06
CA GLN A 132 7.40 7.22 11.19
C GLN A 132 6.26 6.37 11.82
N GLU A 133 5.87 6.67 13.05
CA GLU A 133 4.86 5.94 13.82
C GLU A 133 3.46 6.54 13.70
N THR A 134 3.33 7.65 12.99
CA THR A 134 2.09 8.41 12.90
C THR A 134 1.54 8.35 11.49
N THR A 135 0.27 7.98 11.37
CA THR A 135 -0.48 8.05 10.10
C THR A 135 -1.50 9.16 10.17
N ILE A 136 -1.38 10.13 9.30
CA ILE A 136 -2.28 11.27 9.16
C ILE A 136 -3.29 10.94 8.09
N ILE A 137 -4.58 11.07 8.41
CA ILE A 137 -5.68 10.86 7.49
C ILE A 137 -6.43 12.18 7.33
N CYS A 138 -6.45 12.71 6.13
CA CYS A 138 -7.23 13.86 5.74
C CYS A 138 -8.50 13.42 5.02
N ASN A 139 -9.65 14.03 5.38
CA ASN A 139 -10.89 13.86 4.64
C ASN A 139 -11.27 15.20 4.00
N GLU A 140 -11.14 15.29 2.69
CA GLU A 140 -11.39 16.52 1.91
C GLU A 140 -12.89 16.91 1.88
N ALA A 141 -13.78 15.97 2.16
CA ALA A 141 -15.22 16.23 2.18
C ALA A 141 -15.69 16.88 3.49
N VAL A 142 -14.82 16.95 4.50
CA VAL A 142 -15.17 17.56 5.79
C VAL A 142 -14.58 18.96 5.88
N THR A 143 -15.45 19.96 5.97
CA THR A 143 -15.04 21.34 6.16
C THR A 143 -14.48 21.53 7.56
N VAL A 144 -13.28 22.11 7.65
CA VAL A 144 -12.69 22.50 8.93
C VAL A 144 -13.50 23.67 9.50
N ALA A 145 -14.07 23.48 10.66
CA ALA A 145 -14.82 24.51 11.36
C ALA A 145 -14.14 24.85 12.70
N LYS A 146 -14.13 26.14 13.05
CA LYS A 146 -13.70 26.56 14.36
C LYS A 146 -14.76 26.11 15.39
N GLN A 147 -14.32 25.46 16.46
CA GLN A 147 -15.22 25.13 17.56
C GLN A 147 -15.80 26.41 18.17
N ALA A 148 -17.09 26.38 18.45
CA ALA A 148 -17.81 27.55 18.97
C ALA A 148 -17.39 27.96 20.41
N ASP A 149 -16.71 27.08 21.13
CA ASP A 149 -16.27 27.34 22.49
C ASP A 149 -14.81 27.77 22.53
N THR A 150 -14.56 28.84 23.30
CA THR A 150 -13.37 29.68 23.18
C THR A 150 -12.19 29.22 24.03
N THR A 151 -12.23 28.09 24.68
CA THR A 151 -11.21 27.68 25.67
C THR A 151 -10.20 26.66 25.22
N ASP A 152 -10.47 25.89 24.17
CA ASP A 152 -9.50 24.92 23.66
C ASP A 152 -9.43 24.89 22.12
N PHE A 153 -8.26 25.22 21.59
CA PHE A 153 -7.95 25.07 20.17
C PHE A 153 -7.69 23.58 19.85
N VAL A 154 -8.74 22.81 19.75
CA VAL A 154 -8.61 21.44 19.22
C VAL A 154 -8.97 21.49 17.74
N ALA A 155 -8.00 21.25 16.88
CA ALA A 155 -8.24 21.07 15.46
C ALA A 155 -9.04 19.76 15.26
N GLN A 156 -10.35 19.87 15.10
CA GLN A 156 -11.25 18.72 14.97
C GLN A 156 -11.21 18.02 13.61
N SER A 157 -10.38 18.50 12.69
CA SER A 157 -10.34 17.97 11.32
C SER A 157 -9.24 16.99 11.04
N LEU A 158 -8.38 16.70 12.02
CA LEU A 158 -7.26 15.79 11.85
C LEU A 158 -7.49 14.54 12.71
N SER A 159 -7.70 13.40 12.08
CA SER A 159 -7.68 12.11 12.78
C SER A 159 -6.25 11.60 12.82
N LEU A 160 -5.66 11.57 13.99
CA LEU A 160 -4.32 11.06 14.24
C LEU A 160 -4.42 9.63 14.77
N ILE A 161 -3.81 8.68 14.05
CA ILE A 161 -3.76 7.28 14.49
C ILE A 161 -2.37 6.99 15.00
N HIS A 162 -2.26 6.66 16.27
CA HIS A 162 -1.06 6.10 16.88
C HIS A 162 -1.09 4.58 16.79
N ILE A 163 -0.04 4.04 16.21
CA ILE A 163 0.16 2.59 16.09
C ILE A 163 1.34 2.18 16.97
#